data_43932a0f25128f345200509a01b5db83
#
_entry.id   43932a0f25128f345200509a01b5db83
#
_cell.length_a   1.000
_cell.length_b   1.000
_cell.length_c   1.000
_cell.angle_alpha   90.00
_cell.angle_beta   90.00
_cell.angle_gamma   90.00
#
_symmetry.space_group_name_H-M   'P 1'
#
loop_
_entity.id
_entity.type
_entity.pdbx_description
1 polymer ?
#
loop_
_entity_poly.entity_id
_entity_poly.type
_entity_poly.pdbx_seq_one_letter_code
_entity_poly.pdbx_strand_id
1 'polypeptide(L)'
;MSVRQTSFAATIVAIAAFAMAPASAQTLRYANQGDLKSLDPYTLKETTTIAHHGHVYEGLVTRDKDLKIVPALAESWETPEPTRWRFHLRKNVKFHNGDPFTADDVLFSADRVRAKGSNFGTNVPADAKFTKIDDYTIEVKLDAPNPILISQWDGWYIMDKKWCEEHNSVAPTPASATTPSFASLNANGTGAFTIESHQPGVKTVFKANPNWWRKPEHNLKEIVFTPIGSDATRVAALLSGDSRHHRAGSDPGHRPRRFQPECPGAEGT
;
A
#
# COMPACT_ATOMS: atom_id res chain seq x y z
N MET A 1 23.95 -79.07 26.70
CA MET A 1 22.85 -78.11 26.79
C MET A 1 23.45 -76.69 26.55
N SER A 2 23.23 -76.18 25.35
CA SER A 2 23.80 -74.85 24.95
C SER A 2 22.62 -73.85 24.84
N VAL A 3 22.66 -72.86 25.70
CA VAL A 3 21.65 -71.75 25.67
C VAL A 3 22.16 -70.68 24.73
N ARG A 4 21.45 -70.47 23.63
CA ARG A 4 21.65 -69.34 22.68
C ARG A 4 20.99 -68.07 23.24
N GLN A 5 21.80 -67.07 23.55
CA GLN A 5 21.32 -65.69 23.81
C GLN A 5 21.06 -64.96 22.47
N THR A 6 19.83 -64.58 22.24
CA THR A 6 19.43 -63.73 21.16
C THR A 6 19.39 -62.29 21.67
N SER A 7 20.35 -61.48 21.19
CA SER A 7 20.37 -60.04 21.46
C SER A 7 19.38 -59.32 20.54
N PHE A 8 18.37 -58.68 21.11
CA PHE A 8 17.48 -57.76 20.42
C PHE A 8 18.13 -56.35 20.37
N ALA A 9 18.54 -55.94 19.20
CA ALA A 9 18.99 -54.57 18.97
C ALA A 9 17.75 -53.68 18.75
N ALA A 10 17.45 -52.84 19.73
CA ALA A 10 16.39 -51.82 19.59
C ALA A 10 16.96 -50.59 18.84
N THR A 11 16.52 -50.40 17.61
CA THR A 11 16.84 -49.23 16.80
C THR A 11 15.92 -48.08 17.22
N ILE A 12 16.44 -47.09 17.94
CA ILE A 12 15.72 -45.86 18.29
C ILE A 12 15.77 -44.93 17.06
N VAL A 13 14.66 -44.80 16.36
CA VAL A 13 14.46 -43.79 15.30
C VAL A 13 14.12 -42.47 15.99
N ALA A 14 15.10 -41.55 16.08
CA ALA A 14 14.89 -40.20 16.54
C ALA A 14 14.20 -39.39 15.43
N ILE A 15 12.90 -39.18 15.55
CA ILE A 15 12.13 -38.25 14.69
C ILE A 15 12.50 -36.86 15.16
N ALA A 16 13.38 -36.15 14.41
CA ALA A 16 13.65 -34.75 14.58
C ALA A 16 12.41 -33.96 14.11
N ALA A 17 11.53 -33.62 15.06
CA ALA A 17 10.45 -32.66 14.83
C ALA A 17 11.10 -31.28 14.57
N PHE A 18 11.21 -30.90 13.32
CA PHE A 18 11.50 -29.51 12.95
C PHE A 18 10.33 -28.66 13.47
N ALA A 19 10.50 -28.06 14.64
CA ALA A 19 9.62 -27.01 15.12
C ALA A 19 9.76 -25.84 14.16
N MET A 20 8.79 -25.69 13.24
CA MET A 20 8.61 -24.45 12.49
C MET A 20 8.31 -23.36 13.54
N ALA A 21 9.32 -22.60 13.93
CA ALA A 21 9.12 -21.42 14.74
C ALA A 21 8.13 -20.51 14.00
N PRO A 22 7.04 -20.06 14.62
CA PRO A 22 6.11 -19.14 13.96
C PRO A 22 6.90 -17.90 13.57
N ALA A 23 6.82 -17.52 12.29
CA ALA A 23 7.44 -16.29 11.82
C ALA A 23 6.91 -15.15 12.68
N SER A 24 7.78 -14.57 13.52
CA SER A 24 7.40 -13.51 14.45
C SER A 24 6.82 -12.34 13.64
N ALA A 25 5.66 -11.90 14.05
CA ALA A 25 5.02 -10.72 13.49
C ALA A 25 5.94 -9.51 13.64
N GLN A 26 6.26 -8.84 12.52
CA GLN A 26 7.25 -7.77 12.53
C GLN A 26 6.60 -6.40 12.44
N THR A 27 7.12 -5.46 13.24
CA THR A 27 6.86 -4.03 13.12
C THR A 27 7.98 -3.40 12.28
N LEU A 28 7.61 -2.76 11.18
CA LEU A 28 8.52 -1.91 10.42
C LEU A 28 8.46 -0.49 11.01
N ARG A 29 9.59 0.01 11.48
CA ARG A 29 9.75 1.42 11.92
C ARG A 29 10.60 2.13 10.89
N TYR A 30 10.08 3.20 10.28
CA TYR A 30 10.88 3.97 9.35
C TYR A 30 10.63 5.48 9.47
N ALA A 31 11.59 6.25 9.01
CA ALA A 31 11.56 7.71 9.01
C ALA A 31 11.86 8.26 7.61
N ASN A 32 11.20 9.35 7.27
CA ASN A 32 11.44 10.13 6.05
C ASN A 32 11.37 11.63 6.39
N GLN A 33 11.92 12.47 5.52
CA GLN A 33 11.83 13.93 5.67
C GLN A 33 10.42 14.47 5.38
N GLY A 34 9.68 13.82 4.48
CA GLY A 34 8.30 14.18 4.16
C GLY A 34 7.35 13.70 5.25
N ASP A 35 6.23 14.40 5.40
CA ASP A 35 5.16 14.07 6.35
C ASP A 35 3.88 13.69 5.60
N LEU A 36 3.09 12.79 6.21
CA LEU A 36 1.74 12.47 5.75
C LEU A 36 0.76 13.51 6.35
N LYS A 37 0.58 14.63 5.66
CA LYS A 37 -0.20 15.76 6.16
C LYS A 37 -1.72 15.57 6.08
N SER A 38 -2.18 14.65 5.25
CA SER A 38 -3.61 14.37 5.05
C SER A 38 -3.80 12.91 4.70
N LEU A 39 -4.87 12.30 5.22
CA LEU A 39 -5.30 10.96 4.85
C LEU A 39 -6.23 10.94 3.63
N ASP A 40 -6.74 12.10 3.19
CA ASP A 40 -7.49 12.21 1.94
C ASP A 40 -6.54 12.05 0.75
N PRO A 41 -6.70 11.00 -0.08
CA PRO A 41 -5.73 10.64 -1.11
C PRO A 41 -5.63 11.67 -2.25
N TYR A 42 -6.55 12.64 -2.33
CA TYR A 42 -6.55 13.64 -3.40
C TYR A 42 -6.00 15.02 -2.97
N THR A 43 -5.63 15.17 -1.69
CA THR A 43 -5.14 16.46 -1.16
C THR A 43 -3.75 16.83 -1.67
N LEU A 44 -2.78 15.91 -1.65
CA LEU A 44 -1.37 16.20 -1.93
C LEU A 44 -0.77 15.19 -2.90
N LYS A 45 -0.23 15.67 -4.02
CA LYS A 45 0.47 14.86 -5.03
C LYS A 45 1.98 14.87 -4.80
N GLU A 46 2.40 14.45 -3.60
CA GLU A 46 3.79 14.33 -3.21
C GLU A 46 4.16 12.84 -3.14
N THR A 47 5.38 12.49 -3.56
CA THR A 47 5.84 11.09 -3.60
C THR A 47 5.68 10.37 -2.26
N THR A 48 6.05 11.03 -1.15
CA THR A 48 5.91 10.46 0.19
C THR A 48 4.45 10.18 0.53
N THR A 49 3.55 11.15 0.28
CA THR A 49 2.11 11.04 0.54
C THR A 49 1.49 9.92 -0.29
N ILE A 50 1.80 9.84 -1.60
CA ILE A 50 1.32 8.78 -2.49
C ILE A 50 1.77 7.40 -2.00
N ALA A 51 3.04 7.28 -1.61
CA ALA A 51 3.57 6.01 -1.09
C ALA A 51 2.85 5.54 0.19
N HIS A 52 2.53 6.45 1.11
CA HIS A 52 1.78 6.12 2.31
C HIS A 52 0.32 5.75 2.00
N HIS A 53 -0.32 6.51 1.11
CA HIS A 53 -1.68 6.20 0.68
C HIS A 53 -1.77 4.83 0.00
N GLY A 54 -0.74 4.39 -0.73
CA GLY A 54 -0.68 3.06 -1.33
C GLY A 54 -0.68 1.88 -0.35
N HIS A 55 -0.48 2.11 0.95
CA HIS A 55 -0.70 1.08 1.98
C HIS A 55 -2.19 0.92 2.33
N VAL A 56 -2.96 1.99 2.18
CA VAL A 56 -4.36 2.12 2.66
C VAL A 56 -5.36 2.02 1.53
N TYR A 57 -5.06 2.63 0.40
CA TYR A 57 -5.95 2.71 -0.77
C TYR A 57 -5.36 1.93 -1.94
N GLU A 58 -6.24 1.49 -2.83
CA GLU A 58 -5.85 0.84 -4.08
C GLU A 58 -6.54 1.53 -5.27
N GLY A 59 -5.88 1.48 -6.43
CA GLY A 59 -6.45 1.92 -7.70
C GLY A 59 -7.02 0.76 -8.51
N LEU A 60 -7.54 1.05 -9.68
CA LEU A 60 -7.95 0.00 -10.63
C LEU A 60 -6.76 -0.82 -11.10
N VAL A 61 -5.62 -0.17 -11.26
CA VAL A 61 -4.33 -0.76 -11.64
C VAL A 61 -3.26 -0.34 -10.64
N THR A 62 -2.15 -1.05 -10.63
CA THR A 62 -0.97 -0.72 -9.82
C THR A 62 0.30 -1.06 -10.60
N ARG A 63 1.48 -0.79 -10.02
CA ARG A 63 2.76 -1.24 -10.57
C ARG A 63 3.32 -2.40 -9.76
N ASP A 64 3.91 -3.34 -10.47
CA ASP A 64 4.72 -4.38 -9.85
C ASP A 64 6.14 -3.87 -9.50
N LYS A 65 6.98 -4.77 -8.95
CA LYS A 65 8.39 -4.47 -8.61
C LYS A 65 9.25 -4.06 -9.81
N ASP A 66 8.82 -4.38 -11.03
CA ASP A 66 9.50 -4.04 -12.28
C ASP A 66 8.86 -2.79 -12.95
N LEU A 67 8.00 -2.07 -12.21
CA LEU A 67 7.26 -0.87 -12.60
C LEU A 67 6.27 -1.09 -13.77
N LYS A 68 5.91 -2.34 -14.06
CA LYS A 68 4.89 -2.67 -15.06
C LYS A 68 3.50 -2.48 -14.48
N ILE A 69 2.58 -1.95 -15.29
CA ILE A 69 1.16 -1.87 -14.91
C ILE A 69 0.58 -3.29 -14.83
N VAL A 70 -0.02 -3.57 -13.69
CA VAL A 70 -0.67 -4.85 -13.41
C VAL A 70 -2.06 -4.64 -12.81
N PRO A 71 -2.96 -5.65 -12.90
CA PRO A 71 -4.28 -5.61 -12.29
C PRO A 71 -4.25 -5.38 -10.77
N ALA A 72 -5.17 -4.51 -10.29
CA ALA A 72 -5.44 -4.31 -8.87
C ALA A 72 -6.94 -4.46 -8.60
N LEU A 73 -7.70 -3.40 -8.35
CA LEU A 73 -9.16 -3.48 -8.18
C LEU A 73 -9.89 -3.82 -9.49
N ALA A 74 -9.32 -3.52 -10.65
CA ALA A 74 -9.70 -4.16 -11.91
C ALA A 74 -8.91 -5.45 -12.07
N GLU A 75 -9.57 -6.58 -12.32
CA GLU A 75 -8.93 -7.86 -12.62
C GLU A 75 -8.49 -7.97 -14.07
N SER A 76 -9.15 -7.23 -14.97
CA SER A 76 -8.79 -7.13 -16.39
C SER A 76 -9.41 -5.88 -17.01
N TRP A 77 -8.94 -5.55 -18.20
CA TRP A 77 -9.52 -4.50 -19.06
C TRP A 77 -9.32 -4.85 -20.53
N GLU A 78 -10.17 -4.26 -21.36
CA GLU A 78 -10.12 -4.36 -22.82
C GLU A 78 -10.37 -2.99 -23.47
N THR A 79 -9.96 -2.86 -24.72
CA THR A 79 -10.17 -1.64 -25.52
C THR A 79 -10.96 -2.02 -26.77
N PRO A 80 -12.31 -2.14 -26.66
CA PRO A 80 -13.16 -2.53 -27.80
C PRO A 80 -13.05 -1.58 -28.99
N GLU A 81 -12.80 -0.30 -28.69
CA GLU A 81 -12.57 0.77 -29.66
C GLU A 81 -11.40 1.64 -29.18
N PRO A 82 -10.67 2.33 -30.04
CA PRO A 82 -9.53 3.17 -29.64
C PRO A 82 -9.85 4.24 -28.59
N THR A 83 -11.11 4.66 -28.49
CA THR A 83 -11.62 5.65 -27.52
C THR A 83 -12.45 5.05 -26.40
N ARG A 84 -12.57 3.71 -26.34
CA ARG A 84 -13.44 3.03 -25.38
C ARG A 84 -12.67 1.97 -24.63
N TRP A 85 -12.67 2.08 -23.31
CA TRP A 85 -12.07 1.14 -22.38
C TRP A 85 -13.16 0.49 -21.56
N ARG A 86 -13.06 -0.83 -21.34
CA ARG A 86 -13.94 -1.56 -20.44
C ARG A 86 -13.11 -2.25 -19.37
N PHE A 87 -13.49 -2.06 -18.11
CA PHE A 87 -12.80 -2.64 -16.97
C PHE A 87 -13.73 -3.62 -16.24
N HIS A 88 -13.20 -4.80 -15.97
CA HIS A 88 -13.85 -5.81 -15.14
C HIS A 88 -13.31 -5.69 -13.72
N LEU A 89 -14.19 -5.34 -12.79
CA LEU A 89 -13.84 -5.07 -11.41
C LEU A 89 -13.78 -6.37 -10.61
N ARG A 90 -12.90 -6.41 -9.64
CA ARG A 90 -12.71 -7.55 -8.75
C ARG A 90 -13.91 -7.68 -7.81
N LYS A 91 -14.47 -8.89 -7.74
CA LYS A 91 -15.54 -9.23 -6.79
C LYS A 91 -14.96 -9.55 -5.41
N ASN A 92 -15.81 -9.47 -4.38
CA ASN A 92 -15.47 -9.80 -2.99
C ASN A 92 -14.36 -8.95 -2.36
N VAL A 93 -14.06 -7.79 -2.92
CA VAL A 93 -13.25 -6.76 -2.27
C VAL A 93 -14.12 -5.96 -1.32
N LYS A 94 -13.57 -5.63 -0.14
CA LYS A 94 -14.24 -4.80 0.87
C LYS A 94 -13.35 -3.64 1.27
N PHE A 95 -13.97 -2.51 1.53
CA PHE A 95 -13.33 -1.42 2.24
C PHE A 95 -13.05 -1.80 3.70
N HIS A 96 -12.21 -1.04 4.38
CA HIS A 96 -11.80 -1.33 5.77
C HIS A 96 -12.97 -1.32 6.75
N ASN A 97 -14.02 -0.56 6.49
CA ASN A 97 -15.28 -0.54 7.26
C ASN A 97 -16.18 -1.76 6.98
N GLY A 98 -15.85 -2.59 5.97
CA GLY A 98 -16.58 -3.77 5.56
C GLY A 98 -17.57 -3.57 4.41
N ASP A 99 -17.76 -2.35 3.92
CA ASP A 99 -18.59 -2.06 2.76
C ASP A 99 -18.02 -2.72 1.48
N PRO A 100 -18.86 -3.24 0.59
CA PRO A 100 -18.41 -3.87 -0.65
C PRO A 100 -17.91 -2.83 -1.64
N PHE A 101 -16.80 -3.13 -2.33
CA PHE A 101 -16.32 -2.35 -3.47
C PHE A 101 -17.14 -2.68 -4.73
N THR A 102 -17.62 -1.65 -5.43
CA THR A 102 -18.43 -1.76 -6.64
C THR A 102 -18.08 -0.69 -7.68
N ALA A 103 -18.74 -0.75 -8.83
CA ALA A 103 -18.66 0.26 -9.89
C ALA A 103 -19.07 1.67 -9.42
N ASP A 104 -20.02 1.77 -8.47
CA ASP A 104 -20.46 3.07 -7.95
C ASP A 104 -19.33 3.83 -7.26
N ASP A 105 -18.41 3.12 -6.60
CA ASP A 105 -17.24 3.72 -5.94
C ASP A 105 -16.24 4.24 -6.98
N VAL A 106 -16.09 3.55 -8.10
CA VAL A 106 -15.22 3.97 -9.19
C VAL A 106 -15.76 5.25 -9.86
N LEU A 107 -17.05 5.27 -10.18
CA LEU A 107 -17.70 6.44 -10.76
C LEU A 107 -17.61 7.64 -9.82
N PHE A 108 -17.95 7.45 -8.54
CA PHE A 108 -17.81 8.47 -7.50
C PHE A 108 -16.37 9.00 -7.41
N SER A 109 -15.39 8.10 -7.40
CA SER A 109 -13.97 8.46 -7.31
C SER A 109 -13.49 9.20 -8.55
N ALA A 110 -14.04 8.89 -9.74
CA ALA A 110 -13.74 9.60 -10.97
C ALA A 110 -14.26 11.04 -10.96
N ASP A 111 -15.44 11.28 -10.38
CA ASP A 111 -15.98 12.62 -10.21
C ASP A 111 -15.23 13.39 -9.12
N ARG A 112 -14.96 12.73 -7.99
CA ARG A 112 -14.26 13.34 -6.85
C ARG A 112 -12.82 13.75 -7.21
N VAL A 113 -12.07 12.92 -7.94
CA VAL A 113 -10.69 13.25 -8.32
C VAL A 113 -10.59 14.45 -9.26
N ARG A 114 -11.63 14.71 -10.06
CA ARG A 114 -11.72 15.86 -10.98
C ARG A 114 -12.34 17.10 -10.31
N ALA A 115 -12.91 16.95 -9.13
CA ALA A 115 -13.56 18.05 -8.42
C ALA A 115 -12.55 19.12 -7.96
N LYS A 116 -13.05 20.34 -7.78
CA LYS A 116 -12.25 21.47 -7.27
C LYS A 116 -11.66 21.11 -5.90
N GLY A 117 -10.40 21.34 -5.72
CA GLY A 117 -9.65 21.04 -4.50
C GLY A 117 -8.77 19.79 -4.59
N SER A 118 -8.99 18.93 -5.59
CA SER A 118 -8.12 17.80 -5.87
C SER A 118 -6.83 18.22 -6.58
N ASN A 119 -5.69 17.67 -6.13
CA ASN A 119 -4.42 17.81 -6.84
C ASN A 119 -4.17 16.66 -7.84
N PHE A 120 -5.13 15.73 -7.98
CA PHE A 120 -5.04 14.57 -8.87
C PHE A 120 -5.94 14.65 -10.09
N GLY A 121 -6.62 15.78 -10.32
CA GLY A 121 -7.58 15.93 -11.42
C GLY A 121 -7.03 15.56 -12.80
N THR A 122 -5.73 15.76 -13.03
CA THR A 122 -5.06 15.40 -14.30
C THR A 122 -4.85 13.89 -14.50
N ASN A 123 -5.04 13.07 -13.46
CA ASN A 123 -4.91 11.61 -13.60
C ASN A 123 -6.09 11.03 -14.38
N VAL A 124 -7.27 11.63 -14.26
CA VAL A 124 -8.46 11.22 -15.00
C VAL A 124 -8.80 12.31 -16.01
N PRO A 125 -8.74 12.03 -17.34
CA PRO A 125 -9.03 13.01 -18.37
C PRO A 125 -10.40 13.68 -18.16
N ALA A 126 -10.48 14.97 -18.44
CA ALA A 126 -11.72 15.74 -18.22
C ALA A 126 -12.86 15.29 -19.14
N ASP A 127 -12.52 14.79 -20.34
CA ASP A 127 -13.45 14.24 -21.33
C ASP A 127 -13.86 12.79 -21.05
N ALA A 128 -13.22 12.11 -20.07
CA ALA A 128 -13.52 10.74 -19.75
C ALA A 128 -14.95 10.59 -19.17
N LYS A 129 -15.79 9.86 -19.89
CA LYS A 129 -17.17 9.57 -19.51
C LYS A 129 -17.23 8.15 -18.97
N PHE A 130 -17.52 8.04 -17.68
CA PHE A 130 -17.66 6.75 -16.98
C PHE A 130 -19.12 6.30 -17.02
N THR A 131 -19.33 5.04 -17.37
CA THR A 131 -20.64 4.40 -17.39
C THR A 131 -20.58 3.09 -16.61
N LYS A 132 -21.47 2.92 -15.66
CA LYS A 132 -21.72 1.65 -14.99
C LYS A 132 -22.50 0.74 -15.93
N ILE A 133 -21.94 -0.43 -16.27
CA ILE A 133 -22.63 -1.48 -17.02
C ILE A 133 -23.36 -2.40 -16.06
N ASP A 134 -22.66 -2.83 -15.01
CA ASP A 134 -23.18 -3.57 -13.86
C ASP A 134 -22.33 -3.26 -12.62
N ASP A 135 -22.57 -3.93 -11.49
CA ASP A 135 -21.83 -3.67 -10.25
C ASP A 135 -20.33 -3.93 -10.33
N TYR A 136 -19.87 -4.69 -11.32
CA TYR A 136 -18.48 -5.09 -11.49
C TYR A 136 -17.93 -4.86 -12.89
N THR A 137 -18.64 -4.06 -13.70
CA THR A 137 -18.19 -3.69 -15.04
C THR A 137 -18.43 -2.21 -15.28
N ILE A 138 -17.39 -1.49 -15.65
CA ILE A 138 -17.48 -0.09 -16.08
C ILE A 138 -16.95 0.08 -17.48
N GLU A 139 -17.48 1.08 -18.17
CA GLU A 139 -16.97 1.55 -19.45
C GLU A 139 -16.51 3.00 -19.33
N VAL A 140 -15.37 3.31 -19.96
CA VAL A 140 -14.82 4.67 -20.03
C VAL A 140 -14.68 5.04 -21.49
N LYS A 141 -15.40 6.10 -21.90
CA LYS A 141 -15.34 6.65 -23.25
C LYS A 141 -14.60 7.99 -23.23
N LEU A 142 -13.67 8.15 -24.16
CA LEU A 142 -12.87 9.36 -24.39
C LEU A 142 -13.26 9.99 -25.71
N ASP A 143 -13.02 11.29 -25.88
CA ASP A 143 -13.25 11.99 -27.15
C ASP A 143 -12.16 11.69 -28.19
N ALA A 144 -10.94 11.32 -27.73
CA ALA A 144 -9.83 10.88 -28.60
C ALA A 144 -9.11 9.65 -28.01
N PRO A 145 -8.41 8.85 -28.85
CA PRO A 145 -7.63 7.71 -28.35
C PRO A 145 -6.56 8.13 -27.32
N ASN A 146 -6.50 7.43 -26.20
CA ASN A 146 -5.48 7.63 -25.16
C ASN A 146 -4.82 6.28 -24.80
N PRO A 147 -3.74 5.88 -25.48
CA PRO A 147 -3.09 4.58 -25.23
C PRO A 147 -2.36 4.51 -23.88
N ILE A 148 -2.13 5.65 -23.23
CA ILE A 148 -1.46 5.71 -21.93
C ILE A 148 -2.42 5.86 -20.75
N LEU A 149 -3.73 5.77 -20.96
CA LEU A 149 -4.76 6.00 -19.95
C LEU A 149 -4.50 5.23 -18.65
N ILE A 150 -4.26 3.93 -18.75
CA ILE A 150 -4.01 3.09 -17.57
C ILE A 150 -2.73 3.49 -16.83
N SER A 151 -1.72 4.02 -17.53
CA SER A 151 -0.50 4.53 -16.89
C SER A 151 -0.72 5.86 -16.17
N GLN A 152 -1.69 6.67 -16.61
CA GLN A 152 -2.09 7.91 -15.92
C GLN A 152 -2.86 7.61 -14.63
N TRP A 153 -3.50 6.43 -14.54
CA TRP A 153 -4.29 6.00 -13.37
C TRP A 153 -3.46 5.38 -12.25
N ASP A 154 -2.17 5.24 -12.45
CA ASP A 154 -1.26 4.89 -11.37
C ASP A 154 -1.31 5.97 -10.28
N GLY A 155 -1.66 5.56 -9.05
CA GLY A 155 -1.89 6.48 -7.94
C GLY A 155 -3.26 7.20 -7.93
N TRP A 156 -4.17 6.88 -8.86
CA TRP A 156 -5.57 7.26 -8.71
C TRP A 156 -6.27 6.20 -7.84
N TYR A 157 -6.47 6.53 -6.57
CA TYR A 157 -7.02 5.65 -5.56
C TYR A 157 -8.55 5.69 -5.55
N ILE A 158 -9.19 4.55 -5.33
CA ILE A 158 -10.65 4.46 -5.26
C ILE A 158 -11.09 4.63 -3.81
N MET A 159 -12.13 5.45 -3.61
CA MET A 159 -12.73 5.74 -2.31
C MET A 159 -14.13 5.18 -2.23
N ASP A 160 -14.53 4.78 -1.03
CA ASP A 160 -15.87 4.35 -0.71
C ASP A 160 -16.85 5.53 -0.78
N LYS A 161 -17.78 5.46 -1.73
CA LYS A 161 -18.80 6.47 -1.95
C LYS A 161 -19.66 6.69 -0.71
N LYS A 162 -20.21 5.59 -0.15
CA LYS A 162 -21.11 5.63 0.98
C LYS A 162 -20.43 6.25 2.21
N TRP A 163 -19.20 5.82 2.53
CA TRP A 163 -18.42 6.40 3.61
C TRP A 163 -18.17 7.89 3.42
N CYS A 164 -17.85 8.33 2.20
CA CYS A 164 -17.66 9.75 1.91
C CYS A 164 -18.95 10.55 2.08
N GLU A 165 -20.10 10.00 1.67
CA GLU A 165 -21.43 10.62 1.83
C GLU A 165 -21.82 10.73 3.31
N GLU A 166 -21.67 9.66 4.08
CA GLU A 166 -22.00 9.60 5.52
C GLU A 166 -21.15 10.57 6.38
N HIS A 167 -19.91 10.87 5.93
CA HIS A 167 -18.98 11.70 6.68
C HIS A 167 -18.74 13.09 6.05
N ASN A 168 -19.64 13.57 5.19
CA ASN A 168 -19.52 14.87 4.52
C ASN A 168 -18.16 15.09 3.80
N SER A 169 -17.62 14.02 3.20
CA SER A 169 -16.32 13.99 2.53
C SER A 169 -16.43 13.76 1.03
N VAL A 170 -17.57 14.09 0.42
CA VAL A 170 -17.82 13.98 -1.02
C VAL A 170 -16.84 14.84 -1.82
N ALA A 171 -16.58 16.05 -1.37
CA ALA A 171 -15.56 16.89 -1.97
C ALA A 171 -14.16 16.54 -1.47
N PRO A 172 -13.10 16.60 -2.32
CA PRO A 172 -11.73 16.40 -1.87
C PRO A 172 -11.29 17.56 -0.96
N THR A 173 -10.40 17.27 -0.02
CA THR A 173 -9.84 18.28 0.87
C THR A 173 -8.78 19.08 0.12
N PRO A 174 -8.95 20.40 -0.09
CA PRO A 174 -7.91 21.20 -0.73
C PRO A 174 -6.63 21.25 0.10
N ALA A 175 -5.46 21.28 -0.55
CA ALA A 175 -4.17 21.42 0.15
C ALA A 175 -4.06 22.75 0.94
N SER A 176 -4.84 23.76 0.54
CA SER A 176 -4.93 25.06 1.21
C SER A 176 -5.95 25.11 2.35
N ALA A 177 -6.64 24.01 2.65
CA ALA A 177 -7.64 23.97 3.69
C ALA A 177 -6.97 24.24 5.07
N THR A 178 -7.52 25.20 5.80
CA THR A 178 -7.08 25.57 7.15
C THR A 178 -7.80 24.75 8.24
N THR A 179 -8.96 24.18 7.87
CA THR A 179 -9.74 23.30 8.76
C THR A 179 -9.70 21.88 8.19
N PRO A 180 -9.29 20.89 8.99
CA PRO A 180 -9.29 19.50 8.54
C PRO A 180 -10.71 19.03 8.18
N SER A 181 -10.84 18.28 7.10
CA SER A 181 -12.07 17.50 6.79
C SER A 181 -12.02 16.15 7.51
N PHE A 182 -13.16 15.46 7.58
CA PHE A 182 -13.18 14.11 8.13
C PHE A 182 -12.22 13.18 7.36
N ALA A 183 -12.23 13.22 6.02
CA ALA A 183 -11.34 12.39 5.19
C ALA A 183 -9.85 12.76 5.33
N SER A 184 -9.51 14.00 5.73
CA SER A 184 -8.10 14.36 5.96
C SER A 184 -7.52 13.77 7.26
N LEU A 185 -8.39 13.36 8.19
CA LEU A 185 -8.03 12.78 9.50
C LEU A 185 -8.35 11.29 9.61
N ASN A 186 -9.18 10.77 8.70
CA ASN A 186 -9.63 9.37 8.71
C ASN A 186 -9.47 8.76 7.33
N ALA A 187 -9.24 7.45 7.28
CA ALA A 187 -9.06 6.74 6.03
C ALA A 187 -9.92 5.47 5.99
N ASN A 188 -10.54 5.22 4.84
CA ASN A 188 -11.29 4.01 4.55
C ASN A 188 -10.99 3.56 3.12
N GLY A 189 -10.01 2.68 2.97
CA GLY A 189 -9.57 2.13 1.68
C GLY A 189 -9.78 0.64 1.60
N THR A 190 -9.25 0.02 0.56
CA THR A 190 -9.29 -1.44 0.33
C THR A 190 -7.94 -2.10 0.59
N GLY A 191 -6.91 -1.32 0.96
CA GLY A 191 -5.52 -1.73 0.96
C GLY A 191 -5.12 -2.70 2.06
N ALA A 192 -3.86 -3.12 1.99
CA ALA A 192 -3.25 -4.11 2.87
C ALA A 192 -3.11 -3.65 4.34
N PHE A 193 -3.19 -2.34 4.58
CA PHE A 193 -3.07 -1.75 5.93
C PHE A 193 -4.20 -0.77 6.19
N THR A 194 -4.63 -0.71 7.44
CA THR A 194 -5.53 0.31 7.99
C THR A 194 -4.74 1.34 8.77
N ILE A 195 -5.29 2.54 8.98
CA ILE A 195 -4.71 3.54 9.90
C ILE A 195 -5.19 3.23 11.31
N GLU A 196 -4.26 2.94 12.23
CA GLU A 196 -4.54 2.82 13.66
C GLU A 196 -4.51 4.19 14.36
N SER A 197 -3.51 5.00 14.03
CA SER A 197 -3.40 6.36 14.52
C SER A 197 -2.63 7.23 13.54
N HIS A 198 -3.03 8.51 13.48
CA HIS A 198 -2.37 9.51 12.66
C HIS A 198 -2.29 10.83 13.39
N GLN A 199 -1.06 11.32 13.57
CA GLN A 199 -0.75 12.62 14.15
C GLN A 199 0.23 13.34 13.22
N PRO A 200 -0.24 14.27 12.38
CA PRO A 200 0.61 15.01 11.45
C PRO A 200 1.83 15.62 12.16
N GLY A 201 3.00 15.51 11.53
CA GLY A 201 4.27 15.97 12.10
C GLY A 201 4.86 15.11 13.21
N VAL A 202 4.15 14.11 13.70
CA VAL A 202 4.58 13.29 14.83
C VAL A 202 4.75 11.82 14.45
N LYS A 203 3.66 11.15 14.10
CA LYS A 203 3.67 9.70 13.84
C LYS A 203 2.42 9.22 13.13
N THR A 204 2.58 8.25 12.24
CA THR A 204 1.46 7.47 11.69
C THR A 204 1.71 5.98 11.93
N VAL A 205 0.70 5.29 12.44
CA VAL A 205 0.73 3.84 12.68
C VAL A 205 -0.26 3.15 11.76
N PHE A 206 0.25 2.21 10.99
CA PHE A 206 -0.52 1.36 10.13
C PHE A 206 -0.58 -0.05 10.71
N LYS A 207 -1.74 -0.67 10.69
CA LYS A 207 -1.97 -2.09 11.05
C LYS A 207 -2.31 -2.92 9.83
N ALA A 208 -1.77 -4.11 9.75
CA ALA A 208 -2.12 -5.03 8.67
C ALA A 208 -3.63 -5.31 8.66
N ASN A 209 -4.25 -5.20 7.50
CA ASN A 209 -5.65 -5.54 7.29
C ASN A 209 -5.82 -7.07 7.21
N PRO A 210 -6.42 -7.74 8.19
CA PRO A 210 -6.59 -9.19 8.18
C PRO A 210 -7.59 -9.65 7.10
N ASN A 211 -8.42 -8.73 6.61
CA ASN A 211 -9.46 -9.01 5.62
C ASN A 211 -9.07 -8.54 4.21
N TRP A 212 -7.78 -8.24 3.97
CA TRP A 212 -7.35 -7.84 2.65
C TRP A 212 -7.60 -8.94 1.63
N TRP A 213 -8.15 -8.58 0.48
CA TRP A 213 -8.57 -9.51 -0.56
C TRP A 213 -7.42 -10.31 -1.21
N ARG A 214 -6.17 -9.85 -1.05
CA ARG A 214 -4.96 -10.52 -1.55
C ARG A 214 -4.18 -11.15 -0.41
N LYS A 215 -3.48 -12.25 -0.68
CA LYS A 215 -2.53 -12.81 0.27
C LYS A 215 -1.29 -11.91 0.38
N PRO A 216 -0.95 -11.43 1.59
CA PRO A 216 0.26 -10.64 1.78
C PRO A 216 1.53 -11.44 1.44
N GLU A 217 2.47 -10.80 0.74
CA GLU A 217 3.80 -11.36 0.43
C GLU A 217 4.85 -10.97 1.49
N HIS A 218 4.41 -10.53 2.67
CA HIS A 218 5.23 -10.09 3.78
C HIS A 218 4.66 -10.58 5.11
N ASN A 219 5.46 -10.49 6.18
CA ASN A 219 5.07 -10.83 7.55
C ASN A 219 4.84 -9.61 8.45
N LEU A 220 4.75 -8.40 7.88
CA LEU A 220 4.50 -7.17 8.64
C LEU A 220 3.08 -7.19 9.19
N LYS A 221 2.95 -6.87 10.48
CA LYS A 221 1.66 -6.60 11.14
C LYS A 221 1.46 -5.14 11.45
N GLU A 222 2.54 -4.39 11.49
CA GLU A 222 2.51 -2.99 11.84
C GLU A 222 3.59 -2.22 11.07
N ILE A 223 3.26 -0.99 10.66
CA ILE A 223 4.22 -0.03 10.14
C ILE A 223 4.10 1.24 11.00
N VAL A 224 5.23 1.69 11.56
CA VAL A 224 5.31 2.95 12.32
C VAL A 224 6.15 3.92 11.51
N PHE A 225 5.52 4.96 11.02
CA PHE A 225 6.16 6.04 10.30
C PHE A 225 6.35 7.24 11.21
N THR A 226 7.56 7.83 11.19
CA THR A 226 7.90 9.04 11.92
C THR A 226 8.56 10.03 10.95
N PRO A 227 7.96 11.21 10.71
CA PRO A 227 8.58 12.25 9.90
C PRO A 227 9.77 12.87 10.67
N ILE A 228 10.96 12.82 10.08
CA ILE A 228 12.18 13.40 10.65
C ILE A 228 12.88 14.23 9.56
N GLY A 229 12.76 15.56 9.64
CA GLY A 229 13.30 16.47 8.63
C GLY A 229 14.82 16.53 8.57
N SER A 230 15.52 16.36 9.68
CA SER A 230 16.99 16.41 9.77
C SER A 230 17.63 15.07 9.36
N ASP A 231 18.56 15.10 8.40
CA ASP A 231 19.31 13.93 7.95
C ASP A 231 20.15 13.33 9.09
N ALA A 232 20.83 14.17 9.88
CA ALA A 232 21.64 13.75 11.02
C ALA A 232 20.78 13.03 12.08
N THR A 233 19.57 13.56 12.35
CA THR A 233 18.63 12.94 13.29
C THR A 233 18.12 11.61 12.77
N ARG A 234 17.84 11.48 11.44
CA ARG A 234 17.44 10.19 10.86
C ARG A 234 18.53 9.14 10.97
N VAL A 235 19.79 9.53 10.71
CA VAL A 235 20.95 8.62 10.88
C VAL A 235 21.08 8.21 12.35
N ALA A 236 20.95 9.13 13.30
CA ALA A 236 20.99 8.81 14.73
C ALA A 236 19.88 7.85 15.12
N ALA A 237 18.64 8.07 14.65
CA ALA A 237 17.49 7.17 14.88
C ALA A 237 17.69 5.77 14.29
N LEU A 238 18.38 5.67 13.15
CA LEU A 238 18.76 4.38 12.56
C LEU A 238 19.81 3.65 13.41
N LEU A 239 20.81 4.37 13.90
CA LEU A 239 21.89 3.79 14.70
C LEU A 239 21.42 3.38 16.12
N SER A 240 20.49 4.12 16.71
CA SER A 240 19.89 3.78 18.02
C SER A 240 18.91 2.60 17.92
N GLY A 241 18.44 2.27 16.70
CA GLY A 241 17.44 1.24 16.48
C GLY A 241 16.00 1.70 16.62
N ASP A 242 15.76 3.01 16.78
CA ASP A 242 14.42 3.62 16.80
C ASP A 242 13.77 3.58 15.41
N SER A 243 14.61 3.56 14.36
CA SER A 243 14.21 3.26 12.98
C SER A 243 14.90 1.98 12.52
N ARG A 244 14.19 0.97 12.10
CA ARG A 244 14.78 -0.28 11.58
C ARG A 244 14.18 -0.59 10.22
N HIS A 245 15.04 -0.65 9.20
CA HIS A 245 14.77 -1.47 8.04
C HIS A 245 15.04 -2.92 8.43
N HIS A 246 14.03 -3.67 8.83
CA HIS A 246 14.18 -5.10 8.99
C HIS A 246 14.22 -5.74 7.60
N ARG A 247 15.42 -6.16 7.18
CA ARG A 247 15.55 -7.18 6.13
C ARG A 247 14.84 -8.43 6.61
N ALA A 248 13.84 -8.89 5.87
CA ALA A 248 13.28 -10.23 6.07
C ALA A 248 14.41 -11.25 5.90
N GLY A 249 14.58 -12.14 6.91
CA GLY A 249 15.57 -13.23 6.90
C GLY A 249 16.85 -12.89 7.65
N SER A 250 16.78 -12.75 8.96
CA SER A 250 17.96 -12.90 9.81
C SER A 250 18.17 -14.39 10.09
N ASP A 251 19.09 -15.00 9.35
CA ASP A 251 19.81 -16.18 9.78
C ASP A 251 20.47 -15.85 11.14
N PRO A 252 20.22 -16.61 12.22
CA PRO A 252 20.80 -16.35 13.55
C PRO A 252 22.32 -16.43 13.59
N GLY A 253 23.00 -16.77 12.47
CA GLY A 253 24.45 -16.81 12.33
C GLY A 253 25.09 -15.59 11.66
N HIS A 254 24.33 -14.65 11.13
CA HIS A 254 24.88 -13.54 10.36
C HIS A 254 25.10 -12.30 11.25
N ARG A 255 26.34 -12.09 11.72
CA ARG A 255 26.77 -10.82 12.32
C ARG A 255 26.71 -9.71 11.25
N PRO A 256 26.06 -8.55 11.53
CA PRO A 256 26.05 -7.44 10.58
C PRO A 256 27.51 -6.98 10.34
N ARG A 257 27.95 -6.99 9.09
CA ARG A 257 29.21 -6.33 8.71
C ARG A 257 29.07 -4.85 9.07
N ARG A 258 29.97 -4.34 9.92
CA ARG A 258 30.13 -2.90 10.15
C ARG A 258 30.39 -2.24 8.80
N PHE A 259 29.54 -1.30 8.45
CA PHE A 259 29.78 -0.41 7.33
C PHE A 259 30.97 0.46 7.72
N GLN A 260 32.12 0.22 7.12
CA GLN A 260 33.25 1.17 7.14
C GLN A 260 33.06 2.09 5.93
N PRO A 261 32.90 3.41 6.12
CA PRO A 261 32.97 4.33 5.00
C PRO A 261 34.41 4.33 4.47
N GLU A 262 34.60 3.85 3.25
CA GLU A 262 35.87 4.09 2.54
C GLU A 262 35.93 5.58 2.20
N CYS A 263 36.86 6.29 2.81
CA CYS A 263 37.25 7.61 2.35
C CYS A 263 37.97 7.44 1.02
N PRO A 264 37.58 8.15 -0.07
CA PRO A 264 38.39 8.20 -1.27
C PRO A 264 39.71 8.88 -0.92
N GLY A 265 40.81 8.16 -1.14
CA GLY A 265 42.17 8.65 -0.92
C GLY A 265 42.43 9.90 -1.73
N ALA A 266 43.01 10.90 -1.08
CA ALA A 266 43.65 12.02 -1.71
C ALA A 266 44.91 11.49 -2.43
N GLU A 267 44.87 11.42 -3.74
CA GLU A 267 46.10 11.36 -4.53
C GLU A 267 46.62 12.79 -4.70
N GLY A 268 47.73 13.05 -4.03
CA GLY A 268 48.49 14.25 -4.19
C GLY A 268 49.54 14.10 -5.31
N THR A 269 49.93 15.27 -5.80
CA THR A 269 50.96 15.74 -6.74
C THR A 269 50.53 15.88 -8.16
#